data_cdcdfb0f8df12645c99be5e28bba2694
#
_entry.id   cdcdfb0f8df12645c99be5e28bba2694
#
_cell.length_a   1.000
_cell.length_b   1.000
_cell.length_c   1.000
_cell.angle_alpha   90.00
_cell.angle_beta   90.00
_cell.angle_gamma   90.00
#
_symmetry.space_group_name_H-M   'P 1'
#
loop_
_entity.id
_entity.type
_entity.pdbx_description
1 polymer ?
#
loop_
_entity_poly.entity_id
_entity_poly.type
_entity_poly.pdbx_seq_one_letter_code
_entity_poly.pdbx_strand_id
1 'polypeptide(L)'
;MTKRRVSSGSPLEPVLGFSRAVRTGQQIMVAGTAPIEPDGSTTPGDAAAQMERCCAIIAQAIADLEGDIADTVRTCIYLTDRADFAAVAAVHGKWFGGARPACTTLIVSGFVRPEWLVEIEAEVMES
;
A
#
# COMPACT_ATOMS: atom_id res chain seq x y z
N MET A 1 13.52 -19.02 -10.90
CA MET A 1 13.69 -17.74 -10.21
C MET A 1 13.26 -17.85 -8.76
N THR A 2 14.07 -17.41 -7.85
CA THR A 2 13.73 -17.45 -6.43
C THR A 2 12.77 -16.31 -6.08
N LYS A 3 11.71 -16.64 -5.37
CA LYS A 3 10.80 -15.62 -4.83
C LYS A 3 11.30 -15.14 -3.48
N ARG A 4 11.28 -13.84 -3.28
CA ARG A 4 11.64 -13.19 -2.03
C ARG A 4 10.40 -12.52 -1.44
N ARG A 5 10.27 -12.58 -0.13
CA ARG A 5 9.09 -12.05 0.57
C ARG A 5 9.51 -11.19 1.74
N VAL A 6 8.68 -10.19 2.05
CA VAL A 6 8.86 -9.36 3.23
C VAL A 6 7.55 -9.27 4.00
N SER A 7 7.68 -9.07 5.30
CA SER A 7 6.56 -8.86 6.22
C SER A 7 6.61 -7.41 6.71
N SER A 8 5.45 -6.80 6.95
CA SER A 8 5.34 -5.52 7.64
C SER A 8 5.00 -5.67 9.11
N GLY A 9 4.88 -6.93 9.59
CA GLY A 9 4.46 -7.21 10.97
C GLY A 9 2.97 -7.12 11.19
N SER A 10 2.17 -7.03 10.11
CA SER A 10 0.71 -7.02 10.24
C SER A 10 0.22 -8.31 10.88
N PRO A 11 -0.67 -8.23 11.90
CA PRO A 11 -1.21 -9.43 12.54
C PRO A 11 -2.08 -10.27 11.62
N LEU A 12 -2.53 -9.72 10.48
CA LEU A 12 -3.34 -10.45 9.51
C LEU A 12 -2.49 -11.33 8.58
N GLU A 13 -1.19 -11.08 8.46
CA GLU A 13 -0.33 -11.85 7.56
C GLU A 13 -0.33 -13.34 7.90
N PRO A 14 -0.08 -13.76 9.15
CA PRO A 14 -0.10 -15.19 9.45
C PRO A 14 -1.50 -15.81 9.42
N VAL A 15 -2.54 -15.03 9.72
CA VAL A 15 -3.92 -15.53 9.72
C VAL A 15 -4.37 -15.85 8.31
N LEU A 16 -4.13 -14.96 7.34
CA LEU A 16 -4.51 -15.16 5.95
C LEU A 16 -3.45 -15.95 5.17
N GLY A 17 -2.23 -16.03 5.68
CA GLY A 17 -1.15 -16.71 4.96
C GLY A 17 -0.59 -15.89 3.82
N PHE A 18 -0.45 -14.56 4.00
CA PHE A 18 0.09 -13.70 2.95
C PHE A 18 1.36 -12.97 3.42
N SER A 19 2.06 -12.41 2.45
CA SER A 19 3.24 -11.56 2.67
C SER A 19 2.89 -10.10 2.32
N ARG A 20 3.59 -9.13 2.93
CA ARG A 20 3.38 -7.73 2.57
C ARG A 20 3.75 -7.47 1.11
N ALA A 21 4.83 -8.05 0.66
CA ALA A 21 5.23 -7.96 -0.74
C ALA A 21 6.03 -9.18 -1.15
N VAL A 22 6.01 -9.47 -2.44
CA VAL A 22 6.72 -10.60 -3.05
C VAL A 22 7.49 -10.08 -4.25
N ARG A 23 8.78 -10.40 -4.33
CA ARG A 23 9.59 -10.13 -5.51
C ARG A 23 9.84 -11.42 -6.28
N THR A 24 9.65 -11.37 -7.58
CA THR A 24 10.03 -12.43 -8.52
C THR A 24 10.68 -11.76 -9.74
N GLY A 25 11.98 -11.98 -9.93
CA GLY A 25 12.73 -11.33 -11.00
C GLY A 25 12.68 -9.80 -10.88
N GLN A 26 12.20 -9.15 -11.90
CA GLN A 26 12.10 -7.68 -11.96
C GLN A 26 10.77 -7.15 -11.45
N GLN A 27 9.90 -8.02 -10.96
CA GLN A 27 8.56 -7.67 -10.54
C GLN A 27 8.42 -7.74 -9.03
N ILE A 28 7.81 -6.73 -8.43
CA ILE A 28 7.44 -6.71 -7.01
C ILE A 28 5.93 -6.47 -6.92
N MET A 29 5.24 -7.38 -6.23
CA MET A 29 3.82 -7.27 -5.96
C MET A 29 3.64 -6.88 -4.51
N VAL A 30 2.97 -5.77 -4.25
CA VAL A 30 2.68 -5.32 -2.89
C VAL A 30 1.21 -5.53 -2.59
N ALA A 31 0.94 -6.24 -1.51
CA ALA A 31 -0.42 -6.56 -1.09
C ALA A 31 -1.21 -5.30 -0.72
N GLY A 32 -2.53 -5.44 -0.70
CA GLY A 32 -3.40 -4.41 -0.13
C GLY A 32 -2.89 -4.03 1.26
N THR A 33 -2.60 -2.74 1.44
CA THR A 33 -1.89 -2.23 2.62
C THR A 33 -2.81 -1.30 3.38
N ALA A 34 -3.03 -1.64 4.65
CA ALA A 34 -3.86 -0.89 5.58
C ALA A 34 -3.00 0.02 6.47
N PRO A 35 -3.60 1.05 7.09
CA PRO A 35 -2.87 1.99 7.93
C PRO A 35 -2.61 1.41 9.32
N ILE A 36 -1.62 0.52 9.43
CA ILE A 36 -1.26 -0.16 10.68
C ILE A 36 0.08 0.37 11.18
N GLU A 37 0.11 0.79 12.45
CA GLU A 37 1.32 1.24 13.12
C GLU A 37 2.18 0.04 13.56
N PRO A 38 3.48 0.25 13.90
CA PRO A 38 4.34 -0.85 14.31
C PRO A 38 3.82 -1.65 15.52
N ASP A 39 3.03 -1.04 16.40
CA ASP A 39 2.44 -1.71 17.56
C ASP A 39 1.15 -2.47 17.21
N GLY A 40 0.73 -2.48 15.95
CA GLY A 40 -0.48 -3.15 15.48
C GLY A 40 -1.75 -2.32 15.55
N SER A 41 -1.68 -1.11 16.10
CA SER A 41 -2.83 -0.21 16.15
C SER A 41 -3.08 0.46 14.80
N THR A 42 -4.30 0.95 14.61
CA THR A 42 -4.64 1.74 13.43
C THR A 42 -4.06 3.15 13.55
N THR A 43 -3.49 3.65 12.47
CA THR A 43 -2.99 5.03 12.41
C THR A 43 -4.12 6.00 12.76
N PRO A 44 -3.94 6.87 13.77
CA PRO A 44 -4.96 7.86 14.11
C PRO A 44 -5.03 8.97 13.06
N GLY A 45 -6.16 9.65 13.03
CA GLY A 45 -6.37 10.79 12.16
C GLY A 45 -7.30 10.49 11.00
N ASP A 46 -7.24 11.37 9.98
CA ASP A 46 -8.12 11.30 8.82
C ASP A 46 -7.57 10.35 7.73
N ALA A 47 -8.28 10.28 6.61
CA ALA A 47 -7.89 9.41 5.50
C ALA A 47 -6.52 9.79 4.93
N ALA A 48 -6.17 11.08 4.92
CA ALA A 48 -4.86 11.52 4.44
C ALA A 48 -3.74 11.00 5.35
N ALA A 49 -3.91 11.09 6.66
CA ALA A 49 -2.94 10.56 7.63
C ALA A 49 -2.80 9.04 7.48
N GLN A 50 -3.91 8.34 7.28
CA GLN A 50 -3.89 6.90 7.07
C GLN A 50 -3.22 6.54 5.75
N MET A 51 -3.47 7.28 4.68
CA MET A 51 -2.82 7.05 3.38
C MET A 51 -1.31 7.28 3.46
N GLU A 52 -0.86 8.29 4.20
CA GLU A 52 0.57 8.50 4.44
C GLU A 52 1.22 7.26 5.06
N ARG A 53 0.56 6.65 6.03
CA ARG A 53 1.08 5.43 6.66
C ARG A 53 1.10 4.27 5.67
N CYS A 54 0.04 4.08 4.90
CA CYS A 54 -0.02 3.02 3.88
C CYS A 54 1.14 3.16 2.88
N CYS A 55 1.39 4.37 2.39
CA CYS A 55 2.47 4.63 1.44
C CYS A 55 3.84 4.39 2.05
N ALA A 56 4.03 4.74 3.32
CA ALA A 56 5.29 4.50 4.01
C ALA A 56 5.57 2.99 4.14
N ILE A 57 4.55 2.20 4.45
CA ILE A 57 4.68 0.73 4.53
C ILE A 57 5.06 0.16 3.16
N ILE A 58 4.40 0.62 2.10
CA ILE A 58 4.68 0.17 0.72
C ILE A 58 6.11 0.53 0.32
N ALA A 59 6.52 1.77 0.55
CA ALA A 59 7.87 2.23 0.21
C ALA A 59 8.94 1.39 0.93
N GLN A 60 8.72 1.08 2.21
CA GLN A 60 9.64 0.25 2.98
C GLN A 60 9.69 -1.18 2.44
N ALA A 61 8.54 -1.77 2.11
CA ALA A 61 8.47 -3.12 1.56
C ALA A 61 9.23 -3.22 0.22
N ILE A 62 9.04 -2.23 -0.65
CA ILE A 62 9.75 -2.15 -1.93
C ILE A 62 11.26 -2.05 -1.70
N ALA A 63 11.68 -1.17 -0.79
CA ALA A 63 13.10 -0.98 -0.48
C ALA A 63 13.72 -2.25 0.12
N ASP A 64 12.99 -2.95 1.00
CA ASP A 64 13.46 -4.20 1.61
C ASP A 64 13.66 -5.31 0.57
N LEU A 65 12.96 -5.21 -0.56
CA LEU A 65 13.13 -6.11 -1.70
C LEU A 65 14.06 -5.52 -2.78
N GLU A 66 14.83 -4.50 -2.41
CA GLU A 66 15.83 -3.87 -3.27
C GLU A 66 15.24 -3.22 -4.52
N GLY A 67 13.98 -2.81 -4.45
CA GLY A 67 13.31 -2.08 -5.51
C GLY A 67 13.27 -0.58 -5.24
N ASP A 68 12.69 0.14 -6.19
CA ASP A 68 12.52 1.59 -6.11
C ASP A 68 11.05 1.93 -6.37
N ILE A 69 10.48 2.77 -5.52
CA ILE A 69 9.09 3.23 -5.68
C ILE A 69 8.90 3.96 -7.02
N ALA A 70 9.98 4.54 -7.58
CA ALA A 70 9.94 5.20 -8.89
C ALA A 70 9.65 4.22 -10.04
N ASP A 71 9.79 2.92 -9.80
CA ASP A 71 9.48 1.88 -10.79
C ASP A 71 8.08 1.31 -10.63
N THR A 72 7.22 1.93 -9.81
CA THR A 72 5.83 1.51 -9.66
C THR A 72 5.08 1.74 -10.96
N VAL A 73 4.41 0.70 -11.45
CA VAL A 73 3.67 0.74 -12.71
C VAL A 73 2.15 0.73 -12.52
N ARG A 74 1.70 0.29 -11.37
CA ARG A 74 0.27 0.22 -11.07
C ARG A 74 0.01 0.41 -9.59
N THR A 75 -1.03 1.18 -9.26
CA THR A 75 -1.61 1.28 -7.92
C THR A 75 -3.12 1.13 -8.00
N CYS A 76 -3.72 0.62 -6.92
CA CYS A 76 -5.16 0.61 -6.77
C CYS A 76 -5.49 1.09 -5.36
N ILE A 77 -6.29 2.15 -5.27
CA ILE A 77 -6.70 2.78 -4.03
C ILE A 77 -8.13 2.41 -3.72
N TYR A 78 -8.40 2.05 -2.47
CA TYR A 78 -9.73 1.71 -1.98
C TYR A 78 -10.11 2.71 -0.89
N LEU A 79 -11.29 3.33 -0.99
CA LEU A 79 -11.80 4.32 -0.04
C LEU A 79 -13.20 3.92 0.43
N THR A 80 -13.53 4.25 1.68
CA THR A 80 -14.89 4.05 2.18
C THR A 80 -15.79 5.27 1.96
N ASP A 81 -15.21 6.45 1.73
CA ASP A 81 -15.96 7.69 1.51
C ASP A 81 -15.34 8.48 0.37
N ARG A 82 -16.13 8.77 -0.67
CA ARG A 82 -15.66 9.56 -1.81
C ARG A 82 -15.23 10.99 -1.43
N ALA A 83 -15.72 11.50 -0.30
CA ALA A 83 -15.32 12.82 0.19
C ALA A 83 -13.83 12.87 0.54
N ASP A 84 -13.20 11.72 0.82
CA ASP A 84 -11.78 11.63 1.15
C ASP A 84 -10.88 11.58 -0.08
N PHE A 85 -11.45 11.51 -1.29
CA PHE A 85 -10.65 11.30 -2.51
C PHE A 85 -9.60 12.38 -2.73
N ALA A 86 -9.97 13.64 -2.62
CA ALA A 86 -9.03 14.75 -2.94
C ALA A 86 -7.80 14.72 -2.02
N ALA A 87 -8.02 14.49 -0.72
CA ALA A 87 -6.93 14.45 0.25
C ALA A 87 -6.03 13.22 0.04
N VAL A 88 -6.63 12.06 -0.22
CA VAL A 88 -5.90 10.82 -0.48
C VAL A 88 -5.13 10.90 -1.80
N ALA A 89 -5.73 11.49 -2.83
CA ALA A 89 -5.08 11.70 -4.12
C ALA A 89 -3.83 12.57 -4.00
N ALA A 90 -3.87 13.61 -3.18
CA ALA A 90 -2.72 14.48 -2.94
C ALA A 90 -1.56 13.70 -2.30
N VAL A 91 -1.86 12.82 -1.34
CA VAL A 91 -0.84 11.95 -0.72
C VAL A 91 -0.28 10.97 -1.75
N HIS A 92 -1.13 10.33 -2.54
CA HIS A 92 -0.68 9.42 -3.61
C HIS A 92 0.26 10.14 -4.58
N GLY A 93 -0.09 11.34 -5.01
CA GLY A 93 0.74 12.14 -5.91
C GLY A 93 2.11 12.46 -5.32
N LYS A 94 2.18 12.72 -4.02
CA LYS A 94 3.44 12.99 -3.33
C LYS A 94 4.37 11.77 -3.37
N TRP A 95 3.84 10.57 -3.14
CA TRP A 95 4.64 9.34 -3.08
C TRP A 95 4.93 8.73 -4.45
N PHE A 96 3.94 8.75 -5.35
CA PHE A 96 4.00 8.04 -6.63
C PHE A 96 4.09 8.96 -7.85
N GLY A 97 4.08 10.28 -7.65
CA GLY A 97 4.11 11.23 -8.77
C GLY A 97 5.36 11.12 -9.63
N GLY A 98 6.48 10.66 -9.08
CA GLY A 98 7.69 10.42 -9.86
C GLY A 98 7.58 9.22 -10.78
N ALA A 99 6.83 8.20 -10.37
CA ALA A 99 6.61 6.99 -11.17
C ALA A 99 5.47 7.15 -12.17
N ARG A 100 4.42 7.91 -11.80
CA ARG A 100 3.20 8.10 -12.59
C ARG A 100 2.57 6.77 -13.01
N PRO A 101 2.24 5.89 -12.04
CA PRO A 101 1.68 4.59 -12.35
C PRO A 101 0.28 4.68 -12.93
N ALA A 102 -0.14 3.62 -13.63
CA ALA A 102 -1.57 3.44 -13.90
C ALA A 102 -2.28 3.28 -12.56
N CYS A 103 -3.31 4.07 -12.30
CA CYS A 103 -3.99 4.09 -10.99
C CYS A 103 -5.49 3.92 -11.16
N THR A 104 -6.07 3.09 -10.30
CA THR A 104 -7.53 2.93 -10.19
C THR A 104 -7.93 3.26 -8.76
N THR A 105 -9.02 4.00 -8.59
CA THR A 105 -9.59 4.30 -7.27
C THR A 105 -11.01 3.79 -7.21
N LEU A 106 -11.32 3.03 -6.17
CA LEU A 106 -12.65 2.44 -5.97
C LEU A 106 -13.20 2.85 -4.60
N ILE A 107 -14.51 3.06 -4.56
CA ILE A 107 -15.23 3.26 -3.30
C ILE A 107 -15.76 1.89 -2.88
N VAL A 108 -15.45 1.47 -1.66
CA VAL A 108 -15.83 0.17 -1.12
C VAL A 108 -16.69 0.34 0.14
N SER A 109 -17.39 -0.70 0.54
CA SER A 109 -18.28 -0.62 1.70
C SER A 109 -17.53 -0.60 3.04
N GLY A 110 -16.30 -1.11 3.09
CA GLY A 110 -15.50 -1.14 4.30
C GLY A 110 -14.31 -2.06 4.19
N PHE A 111 -13.56 -2.15 5.29
CA PHE A 111 -12.36 -2.99 5.39
C PHE A 111 -12.49 -3.94 6.58
N VAL A 112 -11.44 -4.73 6.82
CA VAL A 112 -11.42 -5.69 7.92
C VAL A 112 -11.61 -5.00 9.27
N ARG A 113 -11.00 -3.83 9.47
CA ARG A 113 -11.26 -3.00 10.65
C ARG A 113 -12.14 -1.81 10.25
N PRO A 114 -13.21 -1.53 10.99
CA PRO A 114 -14.14 -0.45 10.61
C PRO A 114 -13.53 0.94 10.65
N GLU A 115 -12.45 1.16 11.42
CA GLU A 115 -11.75 2.46 11.48
C GLU A 115 -10.81 2.72 10.31
N TRP A 116 -10.55 1.73 9.46
CA TRP A 116 -9.74 1.95 8.26
C TRP A 116 -10.58 2.68 7.21
N LEU A 117 -10.03 3.80 6.72
CA LEU A 117 -10.68 4.65 5.72
C LEU A 117 -10.11 4.45 4.33
N VAL A 118 -8.93 3.82 4.22
CA VAL A 118 -8.22 3.66 2.96
C VAL A 118 -7.32 2.43 3.00
N GLU A 119 -7.17 1.78 1.84
CA GLU A 119 -6.12 0.80 1.57
C GLU A 119 -5.57 1.05 0.17
N ILE A 120 -4.35 0.60 -0.06
CA ILE A 120 -3.72 0.70 -1.39
C ILE A 120 -2.84 -0.52 -1.64
N GLU A 121 -2.84 -0.98 -2.89
CA GLU A 121 -1.93 -2.02 -3.39
C GLU A 121 -1.10 -1.45 -4.52
N ALA A 122 0.04 -2.09 -4.81
CA ALA A 122 0.97 -1.60 -5.83
C ALA A 122 1.68 -2.73 -6.54
N GLU A 123 2.08 -2.47 -7.78
CA GLU A 123 2.92 -3.35 -8.57
C GLU A 123 4.11 -2.55 -9.08
N VAL A 124 5.31 -3.14 -8.96
CA VAL A 124 6.57 -2.56 -9.41
C VAL A 124 7.14 -3.45 -10.49
N MET A 125 7.64 -2.84 -11.57
CA MET A 125 8.30 -3.56 -12.65
C MET A 125 9.58 -2.81 -13.00
N GLU A 126 10.72 -3.47 -12.80
CA GLU A 126 12.01 -2.90 -13.16
C GLU A 126 12.29 -3.11 -14.66
N SER A 127 13.02 -2.18 -15.24
CA SER A 127 13.42 -2.28 -16.64
C SER A 127 14.61 -3.22 -16.85
#